data_d0bf08c70b86732e281eb463c18b804f
#
_entry.id   d0bf08c70b86732e281eb463c18b804f
#
_cell.length_a   1.000
_cell.length_b   1.000
_cell.length_c   1.000
_cell.angle_alpha   90.00
_cell.angle_beta   90.00
_cell.angle_gamma   90.00
#
_symmetry.space_group_name_H-M   'P 1'
#
loop_
_entity.id
_entity.type
_entity.pdbx_description
1 polymer ?
#
loop_
_entity_poly.entity_id
_entity_poly.type
_entity_poly.pdbx_seq_one_letter_code
_entity_poly.pdbx_strand_id
1 'polypeptide(L)'
;MDNKDEKILELLRENSKLTTHQISKKTLIPITTVHNRIKKLEKEGIIKKYTVEFDNKKLGKNLAAFIHITVDYKLLKEIKISQQDLAKKIKQNDSVEEAAMVTGLTDIIIKVRVKDIDELDYFVTKHLRNIEGIEKTQTMVILNEI
;
A
#
# COMPACT_ATOMS: atom_id res chain seq x y z
N MET A 1 7.39 3.88 -23.35
CA MET A 1 6.91 2.51 -23.07
C MET A 1 6.23 1.99 -24.32
N ASP A 2 6.56 0.78 -24.74
CA ASP A 2 5.99 0.14 -25.94
C ASP A 2 5.32 -1.20 -25.58
N ASN A 3 4.69 -1.85 -26.56
CA ASN A 3 3.96 -3.13 -26.37
C ASN A 3 4.85 -4.24 -25.76
N LYS A 4 6.17 -4.23 -26.00
CA LYS A 4 7.07 -5.21 -25.39
C LYS A 4 7.25 -4.94 -23.89
N ASP A 5 7.34 -3.66 -23.49
CA ASP A 5 7.41 -3.28 -22.09
C ASP A 5 6.13 -3.66 -21.33
N GLU A 6 4.97 -3.42 -21.95
CA GLU A 6 3.67 -3.78 -21.37
C GLU A 6 3.54 -5.28 -21.10
N LYS A 7 3.91 -6.13 -22.08
CA LYS A 7 3.92 -7.59 -21.91
C LYS A 7 4.85 -8.07 -20.79
N ILE A 8 6.04 -7.46 -20.68
CA ILE A 8 6.99 -7.78 -19.62
C ILE A 8 6.43 -7.39 -18.25
N LEU A 9 5.85 -6.19 -18.13
CA LEU A 9 5.26 -5.69 -16.88
C LEU A 9 4.06 -6.52 -16.44
N GLU A 10 3.20 -6.96 -17.36
CA GLU A 10 2.06 -7.83 -17.08
C GLU A 10 2.52 -9.16 -16.46
N LEU A 11 3.49 -9.82 -17.06
CA LEU A 11 4.05 -11.06 -16.53
C LEU A 11 4.72 -10.88 -15.17
N LEU A 12 5.45 -9.78 -14.97
CA LEU A 12 6.09 -9.48 -13.68
C LEU A 12 5.06 -9.11 -12.60
N ARG A 13 3.92 -8.53 -12.97
CA ARG A 13 2.80 -8.26 -12.05
C ARG A 13 2.17 -9.57 -11.56
N GLU A 14 1.98 -10.54 -12.44
CA GLU A 14 1.44 -11.85 -12.08
C GLU A 14 2.44 -12.66 -11.24
N ASN A 15 3.71 -12.65 -11.62
CA ASN A 15 4.76 -13.38 -10.94
C ASN A 15 6.12 -12.69 -11.08
N SER A 16 6.49 -11.92 -10.06
CA SER A 16 7.77 -11.19 -10.02
C SER A 16 9.02 -12.08 -9.93
N LYS A 17 8.86 -13.39 -9.70
CA LYS A 17 9.95 -14.39 -9.69
C LYS A 17 10.33 -14.90 -11.07
N LEU A 18 9.59 -14.55 -12.13
CA LEU A 18 9.92 -14.99 -13.48
C LEU A 18 11.32 -14.52 -13.85
N THR A 19 12.13 -15.47 -14.34
CA THR A 19 13.45 -15.17 -14.90
C THR A 19 13.31 -14.53 -16.28
N THR A 20 14.33 -13.81 -16.73
CA THR A 20 14.39 -13.25 -18.09
C THR A 20 14.21 -14.34 -19.16
N HIS A 21 14.72 -15.55 -18.92
CA HIS A 21 14.53 -16.69 -19.81
C HIS A 21 13.06 -17.14 -19.89
N GLN A 22 12.37 -17.22 -18.73
CA GLN A 22 10.96 -17.58 -18.68
C GLN A 22 10.08 -16.52 -19.36
N ILE A 23 10.37 -15.24 -19.14
CA ILE A 23 9.68 -14.12 -19.80
C ILE A 23 9.91 -14.17 -21.30
N SER A 24 11.16 -14.40 -21.75
CA SER A 24 11.50 -14.54 -23.16
C SER A 24 10.70 -15.66 -23.84
N LYS A 25 10.59 -16.82 -23.20
CA LYS A 25 9.79 -17.95 -23.71
C LYS A 25 8.30 -17.62 -23.85
N LYS A 26 7.74 -16.90 -22.86
CA LYS A 26 6.32 -16.55 -22.85
C LYS A 26 5.98 -15.43 -23.85
N THR A 27 6.90 -14.50 -24.08
CA THR A 27 6.67 -13.31 -24.91
C THR A 27 7.22 -13.43 -26.32
N LEU A 28 8.09 -14.42 -26.59
CA LEU A 28 8.89 -14.57 -27.81
C LEU A 28 9.81 -13.37 -28.05
N ILE A 29 10.15 -12.61 -27.02
CA ILE A 29 11.13 -11.53 -27.05
C ILE A 29 12.52 -12.11 -26.73
N PRO A 30 13.58 -11.75 -27.45
CA PRO A 30 14.94 -12.22 -27.16
C PRO A 30 15.35 -11.94 -25.70
N ILE A 31 16.04 -12.88 -25.05
CA ILE A 31 16.44 -12.81 -23.63
C ILE A 31 17.20 -11.51 -23.34
N THR A 32 18.14 -11.14 -24.18
CA THR A 32 18.93 -9.89 -24.03
C THR A 32 18.04 -8.65 -24.07
N THR A 33 17.04 -8.66 -24.94
CA THR A 33 16.05 -7.57 -25.04
C THR A 33 15.22 -7.49 -23.77
N VAL A 34 14.71 -8.63 -23.24
CA VAL A 34 13.97 -8.69 -21.99
C VAL A 34 14.81 -8.11 -20.84
N HIS A 35 16.05 -8.59 -20.71
CA HIS A 35 16.96 -8.11 -19.66
C HIS A 35 17.19 -6.59 -19.70
N ASN A 36 17.50 -6.07 -20.89
CA ASN A 36 17.78 -4.65 -21.06
C ASN A 36 16.54 -3.79 -20.80
N ARG A 37 15.33 -4.27 -21.16
CA ARG A 37 14.08 -3.58 -20.91
C ARG A 37 13.73 -3.55 -19.43
N ILE A 38 13.88 -4.66 -18.72
CA ILE A 38 13.66 -4.70 -17.27
C ILE A 38 14.58 -3.69 -16.57
N LYS A 39 15.90 -3.71 -16.88
CA LYS A 39 16.85 -2.73 -16.33
C LYS A 39 16.47 -1.28 -16.63
N LYS A 40 15.98 -1.01 -17.83
CA LYS A 40 15.50 0.32 -18.18
C LYS A 40 14.27 0.72 -17.35
N LEU A 41 13.29 -0.17 -17.22
CA LEU A 41 12.07 0.08 -16.43
C LEU A 41 12.37 0.30 -14.94
N GLU A 42 13.36 -0.41 -14.40
CA GLU A 42 13.88 -0.19 -13.04
C GLU A 42 14.56 1.18 -12.92
N LYS A 43 15.46 1.51 -13.85
CA LYS A 43 16.17 2.80 -13.85
C LYS A 43 15.24 4.00 -14.00
N GLU A 44 14.19 3.87 -14.81
CA GLU A 44 13.16 4.90 -14.99
C GLU A 44 12.15 4.96 -13.83
N GLY A 45 12.26 4.07 -12.85
CA GLY A 45 11.37 4.01 -11.68
C GLY A 45 9.96 3.52 -12.00
N ILE A 46 9.71 2.96 -13.17
CA ILE A 46 8.45 2.32 -13.53
C ILE A 46 8.28 1.06 -12.67
N ILE A 47 9.32 0.24 -12.57
CA ILE A 47 9.40 -0.82 -11.56
C ILE A 47 10.04 -0.21 -10.32
N LYS A 48 9.24 0.03 -9.28
CA LYS A 48 9.71 0.63 -8.01
C LYS A 48 10.31 -0.40 -7.07
N LYS A 49 9.75 -1.60 -7.03
CA LYS A 49 10.18 -2.71 -6.17
C LYS A 49 9.55 -4.02 -6.61
N TYR A 50 10.17 -5.12 -6.23
CA TYR A 50 9.58 -6.45 -6.26
C TYR A 50 9.02 -6.76 -4.88
N THR A 51 7.86 -7.39 -4.82
CA THR A 51 7.17 -7.69 -3.57
C THR A 51 6.50 -9.06 -3.62
N VAL A 52 5.99 -9.49 -2.48
CA VAL A 52 5.24 -10.74 -2.34
C VAL A 52 3.88 -10.46 -1.70
N GLU A 53 2.92 -11.26 -2.06
CA GLU A 53 1.61 -11.32 -1.41
C GLU A 53 1.60 -12.47 -0.42
N PHE A 54 1.05 -12.24 0.77
CA PHE A 54 1.00 -13.22 1.85
C PHE A 54 -0.41 -13.76 2.06
N ASP A 55 -0.51 -15.03 2.43
CA ASP A 55 -1.72 -15.55 3.05
C ASP A 55 -1.80 -15.03 4.50
N ASN A 56 -2.52 -13.94 4.69
CA ASN A 56 -2.61 -13.25 5.97
C ASN A 56 -3.23 -14.12 7.08
N LYS A 57 -4.14 -15.05 6.71
CA LYS A 57 -4.72 -15.99 7.67
C LYS A 57 -3.65 -16.92 8.25
N LYS A 58 -2.76 -17.42 7.39
CA LYS A 58 -1.62 -18.26 7.83
C LYS A 58 -0.60 -17.49 8.67
N LEU A 59 -0.52 -16.17 8.49
CA LEU A 59 0.31 -15.30 9.33
C LEU A 59 -0.37 -14.90 10.64
N GLY A 60 -1.60 -15.36 10.90
CA GLY A 60 -2.35 -15.00 12.09
C GLY A 60 -2.90 -13.58 12.08
N LYS A 61 -2.88 -12.88 10.94
CA LYS A 61 -3.43 -11.53 10.74
C LYS A 61 -4.81 -11.61 10.08
N ASN A 62 -5.79 -12.07 10.85
CA ASN A 62 -7.08 -12.49 10.31
C ASN A 62 -8.08 -11.36 10.07
N LEU A 63 -7.81 -10.16 10.59
CA LEU A 63 -8.74 -9.05 10.55
C LEU A 63 -8.13 -7.87 9.82
N ALA A 64 -8.86 -7.36 8.83
CA ALA A 64 -8.53 -6.12 8.14
C ALA A 64 -9.67 -5.11 8.27
N ALA A 65 -9.34 -3.83 8.23
CA ALA A 65 -10.30 -2.75 8.26
C ALA A 65 -9.83 -1.57 7.42
N PHE A 66 -10.77 -0.87 6.81
CA PHE A 66 -10.56 0.49 6.34
C PHE A 66 -10.91 1.47 7.45
N ILE A 67 -10.07 2.48 7.65
CA ILE A 67 -10.33 3.54 8.60
C ILE A 67 -10.32 4.87 7.84
N HIS A 68 -11.44 5.55 7.87
CA HIS A 68 -11.62 6.89 7.36
C HIS A 68 -11.23 7.88 8.46
N ILE A 69 -10.40 8.86 8.10
CA ILE A 69 -9.85 9.84 9.01
C ILE A 69 -10.16 11.23 8.50
N THR A 70 -10.75 12.07 9.34
CA THR A 70 -10.82 13.51 9.12
C THR A 70 -9.75 14.20 9.95
N VAL A 71 -9.16 15.25 9.38
CA VAL A 71 -8.08 16.00 10.02
C VAL A 71 -8.57 17.33 10.61
N ASP A 72 -8.00 17.72 11.74
CA ASP A 72 -8.17 19.05 12.28
C ASP A 72 -7.18 20.00 11.58
N TYR A 73 -7.63 20.62 10.50
CA TYR A 73 -6.81 21.56 9.72
C TYR A 73 -6.33 22.77 10.52
N LYS A 74 -7.12 23.22 11.51
CA LYS A 74 -6.73 24.32 12.37
C LYS A 74 -5.54 23.93 13.23
N LEU A 75 -5.62 22.77 13.87
CA LEU A 75 -4.54 22.23 14.68
C LEU A 75 -3.29 21.95 13.83
N LEU A 76 -3.44 21.32 12.64
CA LEU A 76 -2.30 21.07 11.74
C LEU A 76 -1.56 22.36 11.37
N LYS A 77 -2.30 23.46 11.13
CA LYS A 77 -1.72 24.75 10.84
C LYS A 77 -0.96 25.32 12.03
N GLU A 78 -1.51 25.20 13.24
CA GLU A 78 -0.87 25.65 14.48
C GLU A 78 0.43 24.92 14.76
N ILE A 79 0.45 23.59 14.62
CA ILE A 79 1.64 22.76 14.84
C ILE A 79 2.57 22.66 13.62
N LYS A 80 2.23 23.36 12.51
CA LYS A 80 3.02 23.43 11.27
C LYS A 80 3.32 22.06 10.63
N ILE A 81 2.34 21.17 10.64
CA ILE A 81 2.42 19.85 9.99
C ILE A 81 1.45 19.82 8.81
N SER A 82 1.89 19.28 7.67
CA SER A 82 1.01 19.07 6.52
C SER A 82 0.15 17.81 6.69
N GLN A 83 -0.98 17.75 5.99
CA GLN A 83 -1.78 16.53 5.90
C GLN A 83 -0.96 15.35 5.38
N GLN A 84 -0.04 15.60 4.44
CA GLN A 84 0.86 14.59 3.91
C GLN A 84 1.81 14.03 4.98
N ASP A 85 2.36 14.90 5.84
CA ASP A 85 3.24 14.45 6.93
C ASP A 85 2.47 13.65 7.97
N LEU A 86 1.22 14.04 8.25
CA LEU A 86 0.32 13.27 9.11
C LEU A 86 0.05 11.88 8.52
N ALA A 87 -0.28 11.80 7.22
CA ALA A 87 -0.49 10.53 6.54
C ALA A 87 0.76 9.62 6.56
N LYS A 88 1.95 10.21 6.35
CA LYS A 88 3.23 9.48 6.46
C LYS A 88 3.49 8.97 7.87
N LYS A 89 3.19 9.76 8.90
CA LYS A 89 3.32 9.36 10.30
C LYS A 89 2.41 8.18 10.62
N ILE A 90 1.16 8.22 10.18
CA ILE A 90 0.21 7.12 10.34
C ILE A 90 0.72 5.84 9.64
N LYS A 91 1.26 5.98 8.43
CA LYS A 91 1.77 4.86 7.61
C LYS A 91 3.00 4.16 8.22
N GLN A 92 3.70 4.78 9.16
CA GLN A 92 4.87 4.18 9.83
C GLN A 92 4.50 3.02 10.77
N ASN A 93 3.23 2.91 11.18
CA ASN A 93 2.80 1.79 12.01
C ASN A 93 2.70 0.51 11.19
N ASP A 94 3.26 -0.58 11.71
CA ASP A 94 3.33 -1.89 11.04
C ASP A 94 1.95 -2.50 10.72
N SER A 95 0.92 -2.11 11.46
CA SER A 95 -0.46 -2.53 11.19
C SER A 95 -1.07 -1.83 9.97
N VAL A 96 -0.48 -0.74 9.48
CA VAL A 96 -1.00 0.04 8.35
C VAL A 96 -0.41 -0.48 7.04
N GLU A 97 -1.22 -1.21 6.27
CA GLU A 97 -0.83 -1.72 4.95
C GLU A 97 -0.78 -0.61 3.89
N GLU A 98 -1.79 0.28 3.90
CA GLU A 98 -1.96 1.35 2.91
C GLU A 98 -2.42 2.63 3.58
N ALA A 99 -2.02 3.75 3.03
CA ALA A 99 -2.51 5.07 3.40
C ALA A 99 -2.63 5.95 2.14
N ALA A 100 -3.74 6.64 1.99
CA ALA A 100 -3.99 7.55 0.88
C ALA A 100 -4.70 8.82 1.37
N MET A 101 -4.30 9.95 0.82
CA MET A 101 -5.07 11.19 0.93
C MET A 101 -6.16 11.17 -0.13
N VAL A 102 -7.37 11.55 0.25
CA VAL A 102 -8.55 11.49 -0.61
C VAL A 102 -9.32 12.80 -0.59
N THR A 103 -10.20 12.98 -1.55
CA THR A 103 -11.15 14.10 -1.59
C THR A 103 -12.51 13.68 -1.07
N GLY A 104 -13.30 14.63 -0.57
CA GLY A 104 -14.67 14.40 -0.08
C GLY A 104 -14.79 14.60 1.43
N LEU A 105 -15.67 13.83 2.06
CA LEU A 105 -15.93 13.93 3.51
C LEU A 105 -14.82 13.32 4.38
N THR A 106 -13.90 12.61 3.77
CA THR A 106 -12.76 11.96 4.42
C THR A 106 -11.48 12.56 3.85
N ASP A 107 -10.49 12.79 4.68
CA ASP A 107 -9.20 13.37 4.27
C ASP A 107 -8.13 12.31 4.02
N ILE A 108 -8.11 11.28 4.85
CA ILE A 108 -7.16 10.16 4.75
C ILE A 108 -7.93 8.84 4.91
N ILE A 109 -7.64 7.89 4.04
CA ILE A 109 -8.08 6.50 4.20
C ILE A 109 -6.85 5.64 4.45
N ILE A 110 -6.93 4.78 5.46
CA ILE A 110 -5.92 3.76 5.70
C ILE A 110 -6.54 2.37 5.66
N LYS A 111 -5.77 1.39 5.21
CA LYS A 111 -6.08 -0.03 5.38
C LYS A 111 -5.16 -0.57 6.47
N VAL A 112 -5.75 -1.15 7.49
CA VAL A 112 -5.03 -1.77 8.60
C VAL A 112 -5.26 -3.27 8.60
N ARG A 113 -4.25 -4.00 9.08
CA ARG A 113 -4.35 -5.44 9.26
C ARG A 113 -3.79 -5.83 10.61
N VAL A 114 -4.59 -6.57 11.35
CA VAL A 114 -4.33 -6.93 12.74
C VAL A 114 -4.73 -8.39 12.97
N LYS A 115 -4.37 -8.91 14.12
CA LYS A 115 -4.66 -10.29 14.52
C LYS A 115 -6.15 -10.51 14.75
N ASP A 116 -6.77 -9.63 15.55
CA ASP A 116 -8.12 -9.75 16.07
C ASP A 116 -8.74 -8.38 16.38
N ILE A 117 -9.96 -8.42 16.92
CA ILE A 117 -10.71 -7.20 17.26
C ILE A 117 -10.08 -6.42 18.41
N ASP A 118 -9.43 -7.10 19.35
CA ASP A 118 -8.80 -6.45 20.51
C ASP A 118 -7.58 -5.62 20.05
N GLU A 119 -6.81 -6.16 19.12
CA GLU A 119 -5.69 -5.42 18.50
C GLU A 119 -6.18 -4.24 17.65
N LEU A 120 -7.33 -4.40 16.95
CA LEU A 120 -7.94 -3.29 16.23
C LEU A 120 -8.41 -2.19 17.16
N ASP A 121 -9.09 -2.54 18.26
CA ASP A 121 -9.52 -1.57 19.27
C ASP A 121 -8.31 -0.82 19.85
N TYR A 122 -7.27 -1.54 20.24
CA TYR A 122 -6.04 -0.93 20.72
C TYR A 122 -5.42 0.03 19.70
N PHE A 123 -5.34 -0.36 18.42
CA PHE A 123 -4.83 0.49 17.37
C PHE A 123 -5.64 1.79 17.24
N VAL A 124 -6.96 1.69 17.20
CA VAL A 124 -7.84 2.87 17.04
C VAL A 124 -7.81 3.76 18.27
N THR A 125 -7.97 3.18 19.46
CA THR A 125 -8.18 3.95 20.69
C THR A 125 -6.90 4.44 21.34
N LYS A 126 -5.81 3.68 21.25
CA LYS A 126 -4.54 3.99 21.90
C LYS A 126 -3.48 4.55 20.95
N HIS A 127 -3.48 4.13 19.71
CA HIS A 127 -2.50 4.61 18.74
C HIS A 127 -3.06 5.75 17.88
N LEU A 128 -4.11 5.50 17.11
CA LEU A 128 -4.60 6.44 16.11
C LEU A 128 -5.17 7.73 16.73
N ARG A 129 -6.01 7.62 17.74
CA ARG A 129 -6.63 8.78 18.41
C ARG A 129 -5.64 9.66 19.18
N ASN A 130 -4.47 9.16 19.51
CA ASN A 130 -3.41 9.93 20.17
C ASN A 130 -2.50 10.68 19.20
N ILE A 131 -2.71 10.53 17.89
CA ILE A 131 -1.96 11.29 16.89
C ILE A 131 -2.58 12.68 16.76
N GLU A 132 -1.80 13.72 17.08
CA GLU A 132 -2.24 15.10 16.91
C GLU A 132 -2.59 15.40 15.45
N GLY A 133 -3.70 16.08 15.23
CA GLY A 133 -4.20 16.44 13.91
C GLY A 133 -5.30 15.52 13.40
N ILE A 134 -5.60 14.42 14.08
CA ILE A 134 -6.76 13.58 13.78
C ILE A 134 -7.97 14.14 14.52
N GLU A 135 -9.03 14.48 13.78
CA GLU A 135 -10.29 14.95 14.36
C GLU A 135 -11.26 13.79 14.64
N LYS A 136 -11.55 12.99 13.61
CA LYS A 136 -12.49 11.87 13.70
C LYS A 136 -11.98 10.65 12.95
N THR A 137 -12.41 9.49 13.39
CA THR A 137 -12.15 8.22 12.73
C THR A 137 -13.43 7.41 12.59
N GLN A 138 -13.58 6.73 11.44
CA GLN A 138 -14.64 5.77 11.21
C GLN A 138 -14.00 4.48 10.72
N THR A 139 -14.20 3.40 11.45
CA THR A 139 -13.64 2.09 11.15
C THR A 139 -14.67 1.22 10.44
N MET A 140 -14.29 0.63 9.32
CA MET A 140 -15.06 -0.34 8.56
C MET A 140 -14.31 -1.66 8.53
N VAL A 141 -14.77 -2.64 9.28
CA VAL A 141 -14.19 -3.99 9.27
C VAL A 141 -14.50 -4.68 7.96
N ILE A 142 -13.46 -5.24 7.32
CA ILE A 142 -13.61 -5.99 6.08
C ILE A 142 -14.12 -7.39 6.45
N LEU A 143 -15.30 -7.73 5.95
CA LEU A 143 -15.90 -9.05 6.18
C LEU A 143 -15.28 -10.12 5.28
N ASN A 144 -14.96 -9.75 4.03
CA ASN A 144 -14.34 -10.63 3.05
C ASN A 144 -13.53 -9.82 2.05
N GLU A 145 -12.31 -10.28 1.75
CA GLU A 145 -11.47 -9.73 0.68
C GLU A 145 -11.66 -10.59 -0.58
N ILE A 146 -11.85 -9.95 -1.72
CA ILE A 146 -12.14 -10.59 -3.01
C ILE A 146 -10.92 -10.53 -3.91
#